data_69fb71364b72c355823aa1f337c9eeab
#
_entry.id   69fb71364b72c355823aa1f337c9eeab
#
_cell.length_a   1.000
_cell.length_b   1.000
_cell.length_c   1.000
_cell.angle_alpha   90.00
_cell.angle_beta   90.00
_cell.angle_gamma   90.00
#
_symmetry.space_group_name_H-M   'P 1'
#
loop_
_entity.id
_entity.type
_entity.pdbx_description
1 polymer ?
#
loop_
_entity_poly.entity_id
_entity_poly.type
_entity_poly.pdbx_seq_one_letter_code
_entity_poly.pdbx_strand_id
1 'polypeptide(L)'
;MIDKNIIPCVIGSTGLVGSHLIENLSNIYPQVISITRKEVNYSKSAVKNIVIDFDNIENEKIFNPDNHLYIALGTTRKKAGSDQNFIKVDYDYCLEIAKNAVENGVKRISIISSVGSNPNSSLLYPRTKGLIERDLKKIPFEHISIMKPGLILGNRQESRFVEKVAKYFFSLLSPFPVSYTHLTLPTMRTV
;
A
#
# COMPACT_ATOMS: atom_id res chain seq x y z
N MET A 1 -1.92 -10.62 -21.55
CA MET A 1 -3.36 -10.28 -21.66
C MET A 1 -3.87 -10.07 -20.24
N ILE A 2 -4.63 -9.00 -19.97
CA ILE A 2 -5.18 -8.73 -18.64
C ILE A 2 -6.41 -9.62 -18.46
N ASP A 3 -6.44 -10.39 -17.37
CA ASP A 3 -7.61 -11.21 -17.02
C ASP A 3 -8.68 -10.30 -16.40
N LYS A 4 -9.75 -10.06 -17.16
CA LYS A 4 -10.88 -9.19 -16.76
C LYS A 4 -11.83 -9.83 -15.75
N ASN A 5 -11.67 -11.12 -15.45
CA ASN A 5 -12.46 -11.80 -14.42
C ASN A 5 -11.95 -11.46 -13.01
N ILE A 6 -10.72 -10.94 -12.91
CA ILE A 6 -10.16 -10.48 -11.65
C ILE A 6 -10.87 -9.20 -11.20
N ILE A 7 -11.23 -9.18 -9.92
CA ILE A 7 -11.81 -8.01 -9.25
C ILE A 7 -10.78 -7.42 -8.29
N PRO A 8 -10.15 -6.28 -8.64
CA PRO A 8 -9.24 -5.60 -7.72
C PRO A 8 -9.95 -5.11 -6.46
N CYS A 9 -9.39 -5.43 -5.29
CA CYS A 9 -9.83 -4.95 -3.99
C CYS A 9 -8.75 -4.05 -3.39
N VAL A 10 -9.04 -2.76 -3.21
CA VAL A 10 -8.06 -1.77 -2.75
C VAL A 10 -8.39 -1.32 -1.33
N ILE A 11 -7.44 -1.54 -0.41
CA ILE A 11 -7.47 -1.05 0.97
C ILE A 11 -6.51 0.12 1.10
N GLY A 12 -6.95 1.19 1.78
CA GLY A 12 -6.22 2.45 1.80
C GLY A 12 -6.45 3.31 0.56
N SER A 13 -7.57 3.10 -0.12
CA SER A 13 -8.01 3.75 -1.36
C SER A 13 -8.10 5.28 -1.30
N THR A 14 -8.26 5.86 -0.10
CA THR A 14 -8.30 7.30 0.13
C THR A 14 -6.92 7.94 0.34
N GLY A 15 -5.87 7.13 0.41
CA GLY A 15 -4.48 7.57 0.47
C GLY A 15 -3.93 7.95 -0.91
N LEU A 16 -2.72 8.56 -0.94
CA LEU A 16 -2.10 9.00 -2.20
C LEU A 16 -1.97 7.85 -3.22
N VAL A 17 -1.34 6.74 -2.82
CA VAL A 17 -1.15 5.59 -3.73
C VAL A 17 -2.48 4.90 -4.02
N GLY A 18 -3.33 4.71 -2.99
CA GLY A 18 -4.60 4.02 -3.14
C GLY A 18 -5.58 4.75 -4.06
N SER A 19 -5.63 6.08 -4.05
CA SER A 19 -6.48 6.85 -4.97
C SER A 19 -6.04 6.69 -6.43
N HIS A 20 -4.74 6.71 -6.69
CA HIS A 20 -4.20 6.42 -8.03
C HIS A 20 -4.44 4.97 -8.46
N LEU A 21 -4.39 4.00 -7.53
CA LEU A 21 -4.77 2.62 -7.83
C LEU A 21 -6.24 2.53 -8.24
N ILE A 22 -7.16 3.13 -7.48
CA ILE A 22 -8.59 3.18 -7.84
C ILE A 22 -8.79 3.78 -9.22
N GLU A 23 -8.16 4.93 -9.49
CA GLU A 23 -8.27 5.62 -10.78
C GLU A 23 -7.82 4.75 -11.96
N ASN A 24 -6.63 4.16 -11.85
CA ASN A 24 -6.06 3.36 -12.93
C ASN A 24 -6.77 2.02 -13.10
N LEU A 25 -7.06 1.30 -12.00
CA LEU A 25 -7.72 0.00 -12.05
C LEU A 25 -9.15 0.10 -12.60
N SER A 26 -9.88 1.17 -12.26
CA SER A 26 -11.24 1.40 -12.78
C SER A 26 -11.31 1.78 -14.27
N ASN A 27 -10.17 2.09 -14.90
CA ASN A 27 -10.09 2.22 -16.36
C ASN A 27 -9.85 0.88 -17.07
N ILE A 28 -9.38 -0.14 -16.33
CA ILE A 28 -8.94 -1.42 -16.89
C ILE A 28 -9.96 -2.53 -16.59
N TYR A 29 -10.49 -2.55 -15.37
CA TYR A 29 -11.38 -3.58 -14.87
C TYR A 29 -12.84 -3.08 -14.83
N PRO A 30 -13.81 -3.94 -15.16
CA PRO A 30 -15.23 -3.58 -15.14
C PRO A 30 -15.75 -3.33 -13.72
N GLN A 31 -15.07 -3.90 -12.72
CA GLN A 31 -15.39 -3.72 -11.31
C GLN A 31 -14.11 -3.58 -10.48
N VAL A 32 -14.10 -2.64 -9.54
CA VAL A 32 -13.07 -2.43 -8.54
C VAL A 32 -13.75 -2.24 -7.18
N ILE A 33 -13.25 -2.90 -6.15
CA ILE A 33 -13.76 -2.77 -4.79
C ILE A 33 -12.81 -1.85 -4.00
N SER A 34 -13.38 -0.80 -3.41
CA SER A 34 -12.69 0.07 -2.45
C SER A 34 -13.15 -0.31 -1.04
N ILE A 35 -12.23 -0.74 -0.18
CA ILE A 35 -12.53 -1.13 1.19
C ILE A 35 -12.06 -0.02 2.14
N THR A 36 -12.98 0.53 2.93
CA THR A 36 -12.76 1.72 3.75
C THR A 36 -13.41 1.59 5.12
N ARG A 37 -13.01 2.45 6.07
CA ARG A 37 -13.62 2.56 7.41
C ARG A 37 -14.83 3.50 7.45
N LYS A 38 -15.00 4.33 6.42
CA LYS A 38 -16.09 5.30 6.29
C LYS A 38 -16.54 5.31 4.85
N GLU A 39 -17.77 5.63 4.62
CA GLU A 39 -18.32 5.74 3.27
C GLU A 39 -17.54 6.76 2.42
N VAL A 40 -17.28 6.36 1.18
CA VAL A 40 -16.60 7.17 0.18
C VAL A 40 -17.38 7.07 -1.12
N ASN A 41 -17.78 8.21 -1.66
CA ASN A 41 -18.48 8.28 -2.94
C ASN A 41 -17.48 8.41 -4.08
N TYR A 42 -17.54 7.49 -5.03
CA TYR A 42 -16.73 7.49 -6.24
C TYR A 42 -17.59 7.90 -7.44
N SER A 43 -17.07 8.76 -8.29
CA SER A 43 -17.77 9.19 -9.53
C SER A 43 -17.83 8.10 -10.59
N LYS A 44 -16.90 7.13 -10.57
CA LYS A 44 -16.86 6.02 -11.54
C LYS A 44 -17.75 4.87 -11.08
N SER A 45 -18.71 4.48 -11.92
CA SER A 45 -19.64 3.38 -11.66
C SER A 45 -18.96 2.01 -11.50
N ALA A 46 -17.76 1.85 -12.05
CA ALA A 46 -16.94 0.65 -11.87
C ALA A 46 -16.43 0.46 -10.42
N VAL A 47 -16.46 1.50 -9.58
CA VAL A 47 -15.93 1.45 -8.21
C VAL A 47 -17.05 1.26 -7.20
N LYS A 48 -17.04 0.12 -6.51
CA LYS A 48 -17.93 -0.17 -5.39
C LYS A 48 -17.22 0.07 -4.07
N ASN A 49 -17.80 0.88 -3.19
CA ASN A 49 -17.28 1.06 -1.84
C ASN A 49 -17.91 0.05 -0.87
N ILE A 50 -17.09 -0.60 -0.07
CA ILE A 50 -17.48 -1.46 1.05
C ILE A 50 -16.89 -0.85 2.31
N VAL A 51 -17.75 -0.58 3.29
CA VAL A 51 -17.35 -0.05 4.60
C VAL A 51 -17.27 -1.20 5.58
N ILE A 52 -16.14 -1.33 6.26
CA ILE A 52 -15.91 -2.36 7.28
C ILE A 52 -15.23 -1.77 8.51
N ASP A 53 -15.33 -2.48 9.62
CA ASP A 53 -14.53 -2.23 10.81
C ASP A 53 -13.24 -3.06 10.76
N PHE A 54 -12.11 -2.40 10.67
CA PHE A 54 -10.80 -3.08 10.64
C PHE A 54 -10.43 -3.74 11.97
N ASP A 55 -11.09 -3.36 13.07
CA ASP A 55 -10.88 -4.00 14.37
C ASP A 55 -11.61 -5.36 14.47
N ASN A 56 -12.51 -5.68 13.53
CA ASN A 56 -13.28 -6.91 13.50
C ASN A 56 -13.18 -7.63 12.14
N ILE A 57 -12.08 -7.46 11.43
CA ILE A 57 -11.88 -7.94 10.05
C ILE A 57 -12.04 -9.48 9.93
N GLU A 58 -11.73 -10.22 10.97
CA GLU A 58 -11.85 -11.68 11.00
C GLU A 58 -13.29 -12.18 10.79
N ASN A 59 -14.28 -11.34 11.09
CA ASN A 59 -15.70 -11.67 10.94
C ASN A 59 -16.27 -11.22 9.57
N GLU A 60 -15.49 -10.51 8.78
CA GLU A 60 -15.92 -9.96 7.49
C GLU A 60 -15.78 -10.98 6.36
N LYS A 61 -16.85 -11.19 5.60
CA LYS A 61 -16.88 -12.05 4.41
C LYS A 61 -16.97 -11.21 3.15
N ILE A 62 -15.94 -10.43 2.88
CA ILE A 62 -15.89 -9.45 1.78
C ILE A 62 -15.03 -9.91 0.61
N PHE A 63 -14.22 -10.94 0.81
CA PHE A 63 -13.31 -11.46 -0.21
C PHE A 63 -13.86 -12.75 -0.86
N ASN A 64 -13.40 -13.01 -2.07
CA ASN A 64 -13.65 -14.23 -2.84
C ASN A 64 -12.44 -14.58 -3.73
N PRO A 65 -12.40 -15.78 -4.34
CA PRO A 65 -11.25 -16.23 -5.13
C PRO A 65 -10.88 -15.38 -6.34
N ASP A 66 -11.83 -14.60 -6.88
CA ASP A 66 -11.61 -13.74 -8.05
C ASP A 66 -10.93 -12.41 -7.65
N ASN A 67 -10.75 -12.16 -6.36
CA ASN A 67 -10.15 -10.92 -5.90
C ASN A 67 -8.61 -10.92 -6.07
N HIS A 68 -8.09 -9.74 -6.42
CA HIS A 68 -6.69 -9.39 -6.24
C HIS A 68 -6.62 -8.29 -5.18
N LEU A 69 -6.04 -8.61 -4.04
CA LEU A 69 -5.95 -7.69 -2.92
C LEU A 69 -4.79 -6.71 -3.10
N TYR A 70 -5.07 -5.41 -3.02
CA TYR A 70 -4.09 -4.32 -3.02
C TYR A 70 -4.12 -3.62 -1.67
N ILE A 71 -3.05 -3.74 -0.89
CA ILE A 71 -2.90 -3.04 0.39
C ILE A 71 -2.03 -1.80 0.19
N ALA A 72 -2.68 -0.64 0.13
CA ALA A 72 -2.05 0.68 0.14
C ALA A 72 -2.30 1.40 1.48
N LEU A 73 -2.62 0.63 2.53
CA LEU A 73 -2.83 1.12 3.88
C LEU A 73 -1.50 1.57 4.48
N GLY A 74 -1.54 2.69 5.19
CA GLY A 74 -0.41 3.22 5.91
C GLY A 74 -0.73 4.56 6.55
N THR A 75 -0.01 4.89 7.60
CA THR A 75 -0.15 6.15 8.30
C THR A 75 1.22 6.77 8.59
N THR A 76 1.24 7.91 9.25
CA THR A 76 2.46 8.51 9.80
C THR A 76 2.36 8.51 11.32
N ARG A 77 3.51 8.50 12.03
CA ARG A 77 3.51 8.60 13.50
C ARG A 77 2.68 9.79 14.00
N LYS A 78 2.76 10.92 13.29
CA LYS A 78 1.98 12.13 13.62
C LYS A 78 0.47 11.91 13.50
N LYS A 79 0.01 11.21 12.45
CA LYS A 79 -1.42 10.92 12.25
C LYS A 79 -1.91 9.81 13.18
N ALA A 80 -1.07 8.84 13.46
CA ALA A 80 -1.38 7.75 14.38
C ALA A 80 -1.48 8.20 15.84
N GLY A 81 -0.74 9.25 16.23
CA GLY A 81 -0.70 9.80 17.58
C GLY A 81 0.18 9.01 18.55
N SER A 82 0.44 7.73 18.29
CA SER A 82 1.32 6.87 19.09
C SER A 82 2.02 5.84 18.22
N ASP A 83 3.10 5.23 18.76
CA ASP A 83 3.82 4.15 18.10
C ASP A 83 2.96 2.88 17.99
N GLN A 84 2.14 2.59 19.00
CA GLN A 84 1.21 1.48 19.00
C GLN A 84 0.16 1.62 17.88
N ASN A 85 -0.48 2.79 17.77
CA ASN A 85 -1.43 3.05 16.70
C ASN A 85 -0.78 3.03 15.31
N PHE A 86 0.48 3.45 15.20
CA PHE A 86 1.24 3.34 13.97
C PHE A 86 1.43 1.86 13.58
N ILE A 87 1.87 1.01 14.51
CA ILE A 87 2.05 -0.43 14.31
C ILE A 87 0.70 -1.06 13.93
N LYS A 88 -0.36 -0.75 14.68
CA LYS A 88 -1.70 -1.26 14.44
C LYS A 88 -2.16 -1.04 12.98
N VAL A 89 -1.94 0.16 12.43
CA VAL A 89 -2.36 0.48 11.06
C VAL A 89 -1.44 -0.13 10.00
N ASP A 90 -0.11 -0.01 10.19
CA ASP A 90 0.89 -0.36 9.17
C ASP A 90 1.32 -1.82 9.23
N TYR A 91 0.97 -2.55 10.30
CA TYR A 91 1.30 -3.95 10.46
C TYR A 91 0.06 -4.81 10.81
N ASP A 92 -0.60 -4.58 11.98
CA ASP A 92 -1.66 -5.49 12.45
C ASP A 92 -2.81 -5.57 11.46
N TYR A 93 -3.40 -4.45 11.07
CA TYR A 93 -4.49 -4.43 10.08
C TYR A 93 -4.08 -5.03 8.74
N CYS A 94 -2.86 -4.73 8.26
CA CYS A 94 -2.38 -5.29 7.00
C CYS A 94 -2.27 -6.81 7.06
N LEU A 95 -1.79 -7.35 8.18
CA LEU A 95 -1.62 -8.79 8.37
C LEU A 95 -2.97 -9.50 8.52
N GLU A 96 -3.88 -8.98 9.35
CA GLU A 96 -5.21 -9.58 9.58
C GLU A 96 -6.05 -9.55 8.29
N ILE A 97 -6.01 -8.46 7.54
CA ILE A 97 -6.67 -8.37 6.23
C ILE A 97 -6.11 -9.43 5.26
N ALA A 98 -4.78 -9.61 5.24
CA ALA A 98 -4.16 -10.61 4.37
C ALA A 98 -4.55 -12.04 4.76
N LYS A 99 -4.64 -12.35 6.07
CA LYS A 99 -5.10 -13.65 6.57
C LYS A 99 -6.55 -13.90 6.17
N ASN A 100 -7.44 -12.95 6.47
CA ASN A 100 -8.85 -13.05 6.11
C ASN A 100 -9.04 -13.24 4.59
N ALA A 101 -8.27 -12.52 3.77
CA ALA A 101 -8.34 -12.66 2.33
C ALA A 101 -7.96 -14.07 1.84
N VAL A 102 -6.85 -14.64 2.33
CA VAL A 102 -6.43 -15.99 1.90
C VAL A 102 -7.39 -17.08 2.39
N GLU A 103 -7.97 -16.94 3.59
CA GLU A 103 -9.00 -17.83 4.12
C GLU A 103 -10.27 -17.83 3.27
N ASN A 104 -10.56 -16.69 2.61
CA ASN A 104 -11.67 -16.55 1.65
C ASN A 104 -11.27 -16.85 0.20
N GLY A 105 -10.12 -17.49 -0.01
CA GLY A 105 -9.68 -18.00 -1.32
C GLY A 105 -8.95 -17.00 -2.21
N VAL A 106 -8.61 -15.80 -1.72
CA VAL A 106 -7.80 -14.83 -2.48
C VAL A 106 -6.41 -15.39 -2.73
N LYS A 107 -6.00 -15.43 -3.99
CA LYS A 107 -4.73 -16.02 -4.42
C LYS A 107 -3.61 -15.00 -4.62
N ARG A 108 -3.96 -13.73 -4.82
CA ARG A 108 -3.04 -12.68 -5.23
C ARG A 108 -3.11 -11.48 -4.30
N ILE A 109 -1.93 -11.05 -3.82
CA ILE A 109 -1.80 -9.86 -3.00
C ILE A 109 -0.68 -8.95 -3.50
N SER A 110 -0.94 -7.66 -3.49
CA SER A 110 0.06 -6.60 -3.72
C SER A 110 0.07 -5.65 -2.53
N ILE A 111 1.22 -5.39 -1.92
CA ILE A 111 1.34 -4.48 -0.78
C ILE A 111 2.36 -3.38 -1.04
N ILE A 112 2.05 -2.17 -0.57
CA ILE A 112 2.97 -1.05 -0.58
C ILE A 112 3.82 -1.08 0.68
N SER A 113 5.10 -1.30 0.49
CA SER A 113 6.14 -1.20 1.52
C SER A 113 7.01 0.05 1.30
N SER A 114 8.29 -0.01 1.60
CA SER A 114 9.23 1.09 1.35
C SER A 114 10.64 0.59 1.09
N VAL A 115 11.43 1.38 0.37
CA VAL A 115 12.88 1.19 0.32
C VAL A 115 13.44 1.32 1.74
N GLY A 116 14.41 0.47 2.11
CA GLY A 116 15.02 0.43 3.44
C GLY A 116 14.21 -0.31 4.51
N SER A 117 13.10 -0.99 4.14
CA SER A 117 12.38 -1.89 5.05
C SER A 117 13.32 -2.98 5.57
N ASN A 118 13.40 -3.13 6.91
CA ASN A 118 14.27 -4.09 7.57
C ASN A 118 13.65 -4.50 8.92
N PRO A 119 13.28 -5.78 9.14
CA PRO A 119 12.64 -6.24 10.37
C PRO A 119 13.52 -6.09 11.61
N ASN A 120 14.84 -5.98 11.42
CA ASN A 120 15.82 -5.84 12.50
C ASN A 120 16.24 -4.37 12.74
N SER A 121 15.61 -3.41 12.08
CA SER A 121 15.94 -1.99 12.24
C SER A 121 15.60 -1.49 13.66
N SER A 122 16.47 -0.65 14.23
CA SER A 122 16.18 0.09 15.48
C SER A 122 15.10 1.16 15.27
N LEU A 123 14.92 1.65 14.03
CA LEU A 123 13.95 2.66 13.68
C LEU A 123 12.58 2.02 13.47
N LEU A 124 11.53 2.61 14.05
CA LEU A 124 10.17 2.10 14.03
C LEU A 124 9.64 1.85 12.61
N TYR A 125 9.71 2.85 11.73
CA TYR A 125 9.12 2.78 10.40
C TYR A 125 9.74 1.66 9.53
N PRO A 126 11.07 1.61 9.30
CA PRO A 126 11.65 0.52 8.51
C PRO A 126 11.46 -0.85 9.17
N ARG A 127 11.46 -0.91 10.51
CA ARG A 127 11.19 -2.16 11.24
C ARG A 127 9.77 -2.65 10.99
N THR A 128 8.76 -1.80 11.15
CA THR A 128 7.35 -2.17 10.92
C THR A 128 7.12 -2.61 9.48
N LYS A 129 7.68 -1.90 8.49
CA LYS A 129 7.60 -2.30 7.09
C LYS A 129 8.36 -3.61 6.80
N GLY A 130 9.49 -3.85 7.44
CA GLY A 130 10.21 -5.11 7.33
C GLY A 130 9.47 -6.28 7.96
N LEU A 131 8.81 -6.06 9.10
CA LEU A 131 8.01 -7.08 9.77
C LEU A 131 6.82 -7.52 8.93
N ILE A 132 6.04 -6.59 8.37
CA ILE A 132 4.91 -6.97 7.51
C ILE A 132 5.37 -7.72 6.25
N GLU A 133 6.49 -7.32 5.62
CA GLU A 133 7.04 -8.05 4.48
C GLU A 133 7.46 -9.49 4.85
N ARG A 134 8.07 -9.67 6.03
CA ARG A 134 8.51 -10.97 6.53
C ARG A 134 7.31 -11.89 6.79
N ASP A 135 6.29 -11.36 7.47
CA ASP A 135 5.18 -12.19 7.94
C ASP A 135 4.14 -12.43 6.85
N LEU A 136 3.97 -11.50 5.91
CA LEU A 136 3.15 -11.70 4.72
C LEU A 136 3.65 -12.87 3.86
N LYS A 137 4.96 -13.07 3.75
CA LYS A 137 5.57 -14.19 2.99
C LYS A 137 5.27 -15.57 3.58
N LYS A 138 4.78 -15.65 4.84
CA LYS A 138 4.38 -16.89 5.49
C LYS A 138 2.93 -17.25 5.21
N ILE A 139 2.14 -16.31 4.69
CA ILE A 139 0.74 -16.53 4.32
C ILE A 139 0.71 -17.20 2.94
N PRO A 140 -0.08 -18.28 2.74
CA PRO A 140 -0.02 -19.11 1.54
C PRO A 140 -0.76 -18.49 0.34
N PHE A 141 -0.43 -17.26 -0.05
CA PHE A 141 -0.84 -16.70 -1.34
C PHE A 141 -0.07 -17.36 -2.48
N GLU A 142 -0.73 -17.58 -3.62
CA GLU A 142 -0.06 -18.06 -4.84
C GLU A 142 0.89 -16.98 -5.41
N HIS A 143 0.50 -15.70 -5.27
CA HIS A 143 1.29 -14.57 -5.78
C HIS A 143 1.35 -13.44 -4.76
N ILE A 144 2.57 -13.06 -4.38
CA ILE A 144 2.84 -11.92 -3.49
C ILE A 144 3.70 -10.90 -4.22
N SER A 145 3.20 -9.67 -4.37
CA SER A 145 3.95 -8.53 -4.91
C SER A 145 4.19 -7.50 -3.82
N ILE A 146 5.46 -7.24 -3.51
CA ILE A 146 5.85 -6.22 -2.53
C ILE A 146 6.45 -5.04 -3.27
N MET A 147 5.71 -3.94 -3.33
CA MET A 147 6.15 -2.71 -3.98
C MET A 147 6.92 -1.85 -2.99
N LYS A 148 8.19 -1.55 -3.31
CA LYS A 148 9.07 -0.72 -2.49
C LYS A 148 9.34 0.61 -3.18
N PRO A 149 8.39 1.55 -3.15
CA PRO A 149 8.63 2.87 -3.70
C PRO A 149 9.73 3.57 -2.90
N GLY A 150 10.55 4.35 -3.60
CA GLY A 150 11.45 5.31 -2.98
C GLY A 150 10.67 6.51 -2.43
N LEU A 151 11.17 7.71 -2.63
CA LEU A 151 10.45 8.93 -2.27
C LEU A 151 9.20 9.08 -3.15
N ILE A 152 8.02 8.94 -2.56
CA ILE A 152 6.75 9.15 -3.28
C ILE A 152 6.49 10.65 -3.31
N LEU A 153 6.65 11.24 -4.49
CA LEU A 153 6.30 12.63 -4.77
C LEU A 153 4.82 12.67 -5.18
N GLY A 154 4.00 13.35 -4.41
CA GLY A 154 2.58 13.55 -4.72
C GLY A 154 2.06 14.84 -4.12
N ASN A 155 1.00 15.37 -4.72
CA ASN A 155 0.36 16.62 -4.31
C ASN A 155 -0.44 16.41 -3.01
N ARG A 156 0.27 16.22 -1.89
CA ARG A 156 -0.33 16.32 -0.55
C ARG A 156 -0.19 17.77 -0.12
N GLN A 157 -1.24 18.34 0.43
CA GLN A 157 -1.18 19.65 1.11
C GLN A 157 -0.16 19.68 2.29
N GLU A 158 0.58 18.58 2.51
CA GLU A 158 1.63 18.41 3.52
C GLU A 158 3.05 18.31 2.90
N SER A 159 3.34 19.03 1.81
CA SER A 159 4.66 19.02 1.11
C SER A 159 5.87 19.27 2.01
N ARG A 160 5.70 20.00 3.13
CA ARG A 160 6.78 20.29 4.09
C ARG A 160 7.27 19.09 4.91
N PHE A 161 6.49 18.02 5.01
CA PHE A 161 6.90 16.85 5.79
C PHE A 161 7.77 15.90 4.96
N VAL A 162 7.50 15.79 3.66
CA VAL A 162 8.30 14.97 2.72
C VAL A 162 9.73 15.51 2.61
N GLU A 163 9.90 16.85 2.59
CA GLU A 163 11.23 17.48 2.61
C GLU A 163 12.00 17.23 3.92
N LYS A 164 11.31 17.22 5.06
CA LYS A 164 11.95 16.93 6.36
C LYS A 164 12.36 15.47 6.50
N VAL A 165 11.53 14.54 6.05
CA VAL A 165 11.86 13.10 6.07
C VAL A 165 13.00 12.80 5.09
N ALA A 166 12.98 13.40 3.89
CA ALA A 166 14.08 13.30 2.93
C ALA A 166 15.38 13.88 3.50
N LYS A 167 15.35 15.09 4.08
CA LYS A 167 16.55 15.69 4.71
C LYS A 167 17.08 14.85 5.87
N TYR A 168 16.22 14.28 6.70
CA TYR A 168 16.62 13.41 7.80
C TYR A 168 17.24 12.10 7.31
N PHE A 169 16.71 11.53 6.23
CA PHE A 169 17.25 10.32 5.58
C PHE A 169 18.59 10.59 4.91
N PHE A 170 18.74 11.74 4.23
CA PHE A 170 20.00 12.13 3.60
C PHE A 170 21.07 12.55 4.62
N SER A 171 20.70 13.15 5.76
CA SER A 171 21.67 13.52 6.79
C SER A 171 22.23 12.32 7.55
N LEU A 172 21.52 11.19 7.61
CA LEU A 172 22.02 9.95 8.24
C LEU A 172 22.87 9.09 7.30
N LEU A 173 22.81 9.32 5.98
CA LEU A 173 23.54 8.56 4.97
C LEU A 173 24.82 9.27 4.47
N SER A 174 25.14 10.47 4.99
CA SER A 174 26.36 11.17 4.60
C SER A 174 27.45 10.96 5.62
N PRO A 175 28.49 10.14 5.27
CA PRO A 175 29.77 10.76 4.98
C PRO A 175 30.34 10.44 3.57
N PHE A 176 29.55 9.89 2.63
CA PHE A 176 30.08 9.64 1.29
C PHE A 176 29.41 10.55 0.22
N PRO A 177 30.19 11.25 -0.60
CA PRO A 177 29.63 12.01 -1.72
C PRO A 177 29.12 11.03 -2.77
N VAL A 178 27.79 10.94 -2.92
CA VAL A 178 27.17 10.18 -4.01
C VAL A 178 27.18 11.03 -5.27
N SER A 179 27.99 10.62 -6.23
CA SER A 179 27.98 11.18 -7.59
C SER A 179 26.65 10.85 -8.26
N TYR A 180 25.85 11.86 -8.58
CA TYR A 180 24.62 11.69 -9.35
C TYR A 180 24.97 11.46 -10.82
N THR A 181 24.92 10.23 -11.29
CA THR A 181 24.81 9.95 -12.72
C THR A 181 23.36 10.20 -13.14
N HIS A 182 23.17 11.13 -14.07
CA HIS A 182 21.89 11.41 -14.72
C HIS A 182 21.34 10.14 -15.39
N LEU A 183 20.26 9.58 -14.85
CA LEU A 183 19.42 8.64 -15.57
C LEU A 183 18.45 9.45 -16.45
N THR A 184 18.83 9.62 -17.70
CA THR A 184 17.94 10.11 -18.74
C THR A 184 16.87 9.05 -19.01
N LEU A 185 15.60 9.40 -18.78
CA LEU A 185 14.45 8.62 -19.23
C LEU A 185 14.45 8.54 -20.76
N PRO A 186 14.23 7.37 -21.36
CA PRO A 186 14.05 7.27 -22.80
C PRO A 186 12.76 7.96 -23.21
N THR A 187 12.87 8.99 -24.02
CA THR A 187 11.74 9.62 -24.72
C THR A 187 11.15 8.61 -25.70
N MET A 188 9.90 8.19 -25.48
CA MET A 188 9.15 7.49 -26.52
C MET A 188 8.87 8.45 -27.67
N ARG A 189 9.51 8.19 -28.82
CA ARG A 189 9.14 8.79 -30.08
C ARG A 189 7.94 8.02 -30.63
N THR A 190 6.82 8.72 -30.75
CA THR A 190 5.68 8.28 -31.58
C THR A 190 6.06 8.40 -33.04
N VAL A 191 5.90 7.33 -33.77
CA VAL A 191 5.71 7.30 -35.23
C VAL A 191 4.31 6.75 -35.48
#